data_f4d724ba9a402ef9f0a3c0585a017282
#
_entry.id   f4d724ba9a402ef9f0a3c0585a017282
#
_cell.length_a   1.000
_cell.length_b   1.000
_cell.length_c   1.000
_cell.angle_alpha   90.00
_cell.angle_beta   90.00
_cell.angle_gamma   90.00
#
_symmetry.space_group_name_H-M   'P 1'
#
loop_
_entity.id
_entity.type
_entity.pdbx_description
1 polymer ?
#
loop_
_entity_poly.entity_id
_entity_poly.type
_entity_poly.pdbx_seq_one_letter_code
_entity_poly.pdbx_strand_id
1 'polypeptide(L)'
;ILDRHEHDVARRRALILHAQYHDALAKEIKKNSHKMVLVMELHSMPSRSGKDIGWCVGNRHGTSSAPWALNLMVDLLTTTYPDELVAANKPFAGLYSAWRHGRPAENIHFIQLEANRQLIGTTPEEVTEHLAKLQQLFGQAKKEGSRRSPKFNREETPS
;
A
#
# COMPACT_ATOMS: atom_id res chain seq x y z
N ILE A 1 31.31 -13.07 -2.87
CA ILE A 1 30.35 -14.07 -3.41
C ILE A 1 30.15 -15.07 -2.29
N LEU A 2 28.92 -15.22 -1.79
CA LEU A 2 28.57 -16.20 -0.75
C LEU A 2 28.74 -17.62 -1.31
N ASP A 3 29.17 -18.56 -0.49
CA ASP A 3 29.19 -19.97 -0.89
C ASP A 3 27.76 -20.56 -0.91
N ARG A 4 27.60 -21.78 -1.40
CA ARG A 4 26.30 -22.43 -1.56
C ARG A 4 25.57 -22.62 -0.22
N HIS A 5 26.31 -22.89 0.84
CA HIS A 5 25.75 -23.08 2.18
C HIS A 5 25.26 -21.75 2.78
N GLU A 6 26.04 -20.70 2.63
CA GLU A 6 25.68 -19.33 3.06
C GLU A 6 24.41 -18.85 2.33
N HIS A 7 24.31 -19.13 1.01
CA HIS A 7 23.10 -18.85 0.23
C HIS A 7 21.86 -19.58 0.78
N ASP A 8 21.99 -20.85 1.11
CA ASP A 8 20.87 -21.63 1.64
C ASP A 8 20.43 -21.16 3.01
N VAL A 9 21.36 -20.79 3.88
CA VAL A 9 21.07 -20.20 5.21
C VAL A 9 20.39 -18.85 5.07
N ALA A 10 20.89 -17.97 4.21
CA ALA A 10 20.31 -16.65 3.95
C ALA A 10 18.88 -16.79 3.39
N ARG A 11 18.67 -17.69 2.44
CA ARG A 11 17.35 -17.98 1.86
C ARG A 11 16.35 -18.47 2.91
N ARG A 12 16.75 -19.42 3.77
CA ARG A 12 15.87 -19.91 4.85
C ARG A 12 15.48 -18.80 5.82
N ARG A 13 16.43 -17.96 6.22
CA ARG A 13 16.17 -16.79 7.08
C ARG A 13 15.20 -15.82 6.42
N ALA A 14 15.38 -15.51 5.14
CA ALA A 14 14.48 -14.65 4.39
C ALA A 14 13.05 -15.20 4.34
N LEU A 15 12.89 -16.51 4.11
CA LEU A 15 11.58 -17.16 4.10
C LEU A 15 10.89 -17.12 5.47
N ILE A 16 11.64 -17.30 6.56
CA ILE A 16 11.09 -17.19 7.92
C ILE A 16 10.62 -15.76 8.20
N LEU A 17 11.44 -14.76 7.90
CA LEU A 17 11.08 -13.34 8.08
C LEU A 17 9.87 -12.95 7.24
N HIS A 18 9.83 -13.41 5.98
CA HIS A 18 8.69 -13.20 5.09
C HIS A 18 7.40 -13.82 5.66
N ALA A 19 7.46 -15.05 6.16
CA ALA A 19 6.31 -15.70 6.79
C ALA A 19 5.85 -14.92 8.04
N GLN A 20 6.77 -14.56 8.92
CA GLN A 20 6.48 -13.79 10.14
C GLN A 20 5.83 -12.43 9.83
N TYR A 21 6.32 -11.71 8.81
CA TYR A 21 5.73 -10.45 8.35
C TYR A 21 4.28 -10.65 7.93
N HIS A 22 4.02 -11.62 7.06
CA HIS A 22 2.68 -11.86 6.54
C HIS A 22 1.71 -12.39 7.60
N ASP A 23 2.18 -13.18 8.55
CA ASP A 23 1.37 -13.66 9.68
C ASP A 23 1.01 -12.51 10.65
N ALA A 24 1.95 -11.61 10.92
CA ALA A 24 1.69 -10.43 11.74
C ALA A 24 0.66 -9.50 11.05
N LEU A 25 0.83 -9.25 9.76
CA LEU A 25 -0.09 -8.45 8.97
C LEU A 25 -1.49 -9.07 8.91
N ALA A 26 -1.59 -10.39 8.69
CA ALA A 26 -2.86 -11.11 8.68
C ALA A 26 -3.58 -11.04 10.03
N LYS A 27 -2.85 -11.14 11.15
CA LYS A 27 -3.40 -10.98 12.51
C LYS A 27 -3.96 -9.57 12.72
N GLU A 28 -3.24 -8.54 12.29
CA GLU A 28 -3.69 -7.15 12.43
C GLU A 28 -4.91 -6.85 11.56
N ILE A 29 -4.95 -7.35 10.32
CA ILE A 29 -6.11 -7.26 9.44
C ILE A 29 -7.32 -7.95 10.09
N LYS A 30 -7.15 -9.18 10.57
CA LYS A 30 -8.22 -9.95 11.24
C LYS A 30 -8.79 -9.23 12.46
N LYS A 31 -7.93 -8.66 13.31
CA LYS A 31 -8.32 -7.88 14.49
C LYS A 31 -9.23 -6.70 14.12
N ASN A 32 -9.05 -6.12 12.95
CA ASN A 32 -9.79 -4.95 12.47
C ASN A 32 -10.90 -5.28 11.47
N SER A 33 -11.10 -6.55 11.08
CA SER A 33 -12.03 -6.96 10.01
C SER A 33 -13.52 -6.78 10.32
N HIS A 34 -13.87 -6.37 11.56
CA HIS A 34 -15.23 -5.97 11.92
C HIS A 34 -15.64 -4.62 11.33
N LYS A 35 -14.72 -3.90 10.70
CA LYS A 35 -14.90 -2.62 10.00
C LYS A 35 -14.14 -2.66 8.67
N MET A 36 -14.29 -1.62 7.85
CA MET A 36 -13.48 -1.46 6.65
C MET A 36 -11.99 -1.37 7.03
N VAL A 37 -11.16 -2.14 6.33
CA VAL A 37 -9.69 -2.11 6.45
C VAL A 37 -9.08 -1.60 5.16
N LEU A 38 -8.27 -0.56 5.25
CA LEU A 38 -7.42 -0.09 4.16
C LEU A 38 -5.95 -0.28 4.57
N VAL A 39 -5.28 -1.21 3.90
CA VAL A 39 -3.84 -1.45 4.06
C VAL A 39 -3.10 -0.67 2.97
N MET A 40 -2.10 0.10 3.37
CA MET A 40 -1.20 0.82 2.46
C MET A 40 0.22 0.31 2.68
N GLU A 41 0.79 -0.30 1.66
CA GLU A 41 2.17 -0.79 1.65
C GLU A 41 3.04 0.21 0.90
N LEU A 42 4.00 0.81 1.61
CA LEU A 42 4.85 1.86 1.06
C LEU A 42 6.18 1.28 0.57
N HIS A 43 6.49 1.54 -0.68
CA HIS A 43 7.73 1.17 -1.35
C HIS A 43 8.41 2.39 -1.98
N SER A 44 9.64 2.21 -2.43
CA SER A 44 10.34 3.21 -3.25
C SER A 44 10.76 2.61 -4.57
N MET A 45 10.50 3.34 -5.65
CA MET A 45 10.95 2.99 -7.00
C MET A 45 12.14 3.85 -7.44
N PRO A 46 13.07 3.31 -8.26
CA PRO A 46 14.17 4.08 -8.81
C PRO A 46 13.64 5.13 -9.79
N SER A 47 14.26 6.30 -9.83
CA SER A 47 14.08 7.27 -10.90
C SER A 47 14.47 6.67 -12.23
N ARG A 48 13.64 6.87 -13.26
CA ARG A 48 13.97 6.55 -14.64
C ARG A 48 14.02 7.86 -15.42
N SER A 49 15.11 8.09 -16.16
CA SER A 49 15.27 9.29 -16.97
C SER A 49 14.10 9.44 -17.95
N GLY A 50 13.46 10.61 -17.97
CA GLY A 50 12.66 11.09 -19.10
C GLY A 50 11.17 11.25 -18.95
N LYS A 51 10.50 11.13 -17.93
CA LYS A 51 9.14 11.48 -17.46
C LYS A 51 8.88 10.67 -16.22
N ASP A 52 9.50 11.09 -15.17
CA ASP A 52 9.48 10.30 -13.95
C ASP A 52 8.11 10.39 -13.32
N ILE A 53 7.51 9.23 -13.19
CA ILE A 53 6.32 9.06 -12.36
C ILE A 53 6.78 9.33 -10.91
N GLY A 54 6.20 10.33 -10.27
CA GLY A 54 6.46 10.65 -8.88
C GLY A 54 5.88 9.58 -7.96
N TRP A 55 4.65 9.14 -8.25
CA TRP A 55 3.95 8.13 -7.49
C TRP A 55 3.30 7.07 -8.38
N CYS A 56 3.36 5.82 -7.95
CA CYS A 56 2.57 4.75 -8.54
C CYS A 56 1.67 4.11 -7.47
N VAL A 57 0.37 4.05 -7.76
CA VAL A 57 -0.65 3.45 -6.88
C VAL A 57 -1.08 2.13 -7.49
N GLY A 58 -0.76 1.02 -6.83
CA GLY A 58 -1.04 -0.33 -7.29
C GLY A 58 -2.17 -1.00 -6.51
N ASN A 59 -3.20 -1.53 -7.21
CA ASN A 59 -4.26 -2.32 -6.62
C ASN A 59 -4.52 -3.63 -7.37
N ARG A 60 -3.50 -4.14 -8.05
CA ARG A 60 -3.57 -5.35 -8.89
C ARG A 60 -4.71 -5.28 -9.91
N HIS A 61 -4.82 -4.15 -10.61
CA HIS A 61 -5.85 -3.91 -11.61
C HIS A 61 -7.28 -4.16 -11.07
N GLY A 62 -7.55 -3.70 -9.84
CA GLY A 62 -8.86 -3.79 -9.20
C GLY A 62 -9.10 -5.07 -8.38
N THR A 63 -8.14 -5.98 -8.28
CA THR A 63 -8.35 -7.25 -7.57
C THR A 63 -8.02 -7.20 -6.08
N SER A 64 -7.20 -6.23 -5.62
CA SER A 64 -6.82 -6.10 -4.20
C SER A 64 -7.52 -4.96 -3.47
N SER A 65 -8.18 -4.05 -4.18
CA SER A 65 -9.03 -3.01 -3.57
C SER A 65 -10.19 -2.63 -4.49
N ALA A 66 -11.26 -2.11 -3.90
CA ALA A 66 -12.34 -1.51 -4.67
C ALA A 66 -11.87 -0.23 -5.41
N PRO A 67 -12.52 0.14 -6.54
CA PRO A 67 -12.13 1.31 -7.34
C PRO A 67 -12.08 2.62 -6.52
N TRP A 68 -13.00 2.81 -5.59
CA TRP A 68 -13.04 4.01 -4.75
C TRP A 68 -11.77 4.19 -3.92
N ALA A 69 -11.13 3.11 -3.44
CA ALA A 69 -9.92 3.18 -2.63
C ALA A 69 -8.70 3.57 -3.49
N LEU A 70 -8.60 3.03 -4.71
CA LEU A 70 -7.57 3.45 -5.67
C LEU A 70 -7.73 4.92 -6.02
N ASN A 71 -8.94 5.35 -6.40
CA ASN A 71 -9.22 6.74 -6.80
C ASN A 71 -8.94 7.71 -5.64
N LEU A 72 -9.35 7.36 -4.42
CA LEU A 72 -9.04 8.15 -3.22
C LEU A 72 -7.54 8.39 -3.06
N MET A 73 -6.72 7.35 -3.21
CA MET A 73 -5.27 7.49 -3.09
C MET A 73 -4.65 8.30 -4.22
N VAL A 74 -5.12 8.13 -5.46
CA VAL A 74 -4.68 8.93 -6.60
C VAL A 74 -5.03 10.41 -6.36
N ASP A 75 -6.28 10.73 -5.98
CA ASP A 75 -6.74 12.09 -5.72
C ASP A 75 -5.93 12.77 -4.60
N LEU A 76 -5.71 12.06 -3.49
CA LEU A 76 -4.94 12.58 -2.37
C LEU A 76 -3.47 12.84 -2.73
N LEU A 77 -2.85 11.93 -3.46
CA LEU A 77 -1.45 12.09 -3.91
C LEU A 77 -1.34 13.25 -4.91
N THR A 78 -2.23 13.33 -5.89
CA THR A 78 -2.25 14.45 -6.85
C THR A 78 -2.44 15.81 -6.17
N THR A 79 -3.27 15.85 -5.12
CA THR A 79 -3.48 17.09 -4.35
C THR A 79 -2.28 17.43 -3.49
N THR A 80 -1.63 16.42 -2.88
CA THR A 80 -0.49 16.63 -1.97
C THR A 80 0.81 16.95 -2.72
N TYR A 81 0.95 16.41 -3.94
CA TYR A 81 2.12 16.55 -4.81
C TYR A 81 1.68 17.02 -6.19
N PRO A 82 1.24 18.28 -6.34
CA PRO A 82 0.63 18.76 -7.58
C PRO A 82 1.57 18.80 -8.79
N ASP A 83 2.87 18.87 -8.55
CA ASP A 83 3.91 18.89 -9.58
C ASP A 83 4.34 17.49 -10.03
N GLU A 84 3.81 16.44 -9.39
CA GLU A 84 4.23 15.07 -9.60
C GLU A 84 3.21 14.27 -10.41
N LEU A 85 3.70 13.44 -11.32
CA LEU A 85 2.85 12.51 -12.05
C LEU A 85 2.45 11.33 -11.14
N VAL A 86 1.16 11.16 -10.90
CA VAL A 86 0.58 10.01 -10.19
C VAL A 86 0.01 9.02 -11.19
N ALA A 87 0.55 7.80 -11.23
CA ALA A 87 0.10 6.74 -12.12
C ALA A 87 -0.59 5.61 -11.36
N ALA A 88 -1.60 4.98 -11.98
CA ALA A 88 -2.29 3.84 -11.42
C ALA A 88 -1.87 2.54 -12.11
N ASN A 89 -1.43 1.54 -11.32
CA ASN A 89 -1.04 0.20 -11.78
C ASN A 89 0.07 0.14 -12.83
N LYS A 90 0.82 1.22 -13.03
CA LYS A 90 1.96 1.29 -13.95
C LYS A 90 3.00 2.26 -13.38
N PRO A 91 4.28 1.86 -13.31
CA PRO A 91 4.84 0.57 -13.76
C PRO A 91 4.58 -0.61 -12.80
N PHE A 92 4.08 -0.35 -11.59
CA PHE A 92 3.86 -1.36 -10.54
C PHE A 92 2.38 -1.46 -10.18
N ALA A 93 1.80 -2.65 -10.32
CA ALA A 93 0.39 -2.87 -10.01
C ALA A 93 0.14 -3.41 -8.60
N GLY A 94 1.18 -3.73 -7.84
CA GLY A 94 1.09 -4.49 -6.61
C GLY A 94 1.25 -5.99 -6.87
N LEU A 95 2.02 -6.67 -6.02
CA LEU A 95 2.35 -8.08 -6.20
C LEU A 95 1.81 -8.96 -5.06
N TYR A 96 2.72 -9.64 -4.38
CA TYR A 96 2.39 -10.73 -3.46
C TYR A 96 1.55 -10.28 -2.26
N SER A 97 1.92 -9.22 -1.57
CA SER A 97 1.18 -8.73 -0.39
C SER A 97 -0.25 -8.34 -0.76
N ALA A 98 -0.41 -7.61 -1.86
CA ALA A 98 -1.72 -7.20 -2.36
C ALA A 98 -2.58 -8.41 -2.77
N TRP A 99 -1.97 -9.42 -3.39
CA TRP A 99 -2.65 -10.67 -3.73
C TRP A 99 -3.06 -11.47 -2.48
N ARG A 100 -2.16 -11.57 -1.50
CA ARG A 100 -2.38 -12.38 -0.30
C ARG A 100 -3.42 -11.79 0.64
N HIS A 101 -3.44 -10.48 0.78
CA HIS A 101 -4.19 -9.80 1.84
C HIS A 101 -5.37 -8.96 1.34
N GLY A 102 -5.38 -8.54 0.08
CA GLY A 102 -6.49 -7.77 -0.48
C GLY A 102 -7.72 -8.66 -0.74
N ARG A 103 -8.84 -8.32 -0.12
CA ARG A 103 -10.14 -8.99 -0.26
C ARG A 103 -11.25 -7.95 -0.27
N PRO A 104 -11.42 -7.21 -1.39
CA PRO A 104 -12.37 -6.10 -1.44
C PRO A 104 -13.82 -6.53 -1.20
N ALA A 105 -14.19 -7.77 -1.53
CA ALA A 105 -15.51 -8.33 -1.23
C ALA A 105 -15.75 -8.49 0.29
N GLU A 106 -14.70 -8.63 1.09
CA GLU A 106 -14.74 -8.68 2.55
C GLU A 106 -14.45 -7.30 3.19
N ASN A 107 -14.50 -6.23 2.40
CA ASN A 107 -14.19 -4.85 2.82
C ASN A 107 -12.74 -4.67 3.32
N ILE A 108 -11.81 -5.49 2.82
CA ILE A 108 -10.38 -5.42 3.07
C ILE A 108 -9.69 -4.96 1.79
N HIS A 109 -9.26 -3.71 1.77
CA HIS A 109 -8.63 -3.07 0.61
C HIS A 109 -7.13 -2.98 0.82
N PHE A 110 -6.35 -3.44 -0.15
CA PHE A 110 -4.90 -3.39 -0.13
C PHE A 110 -4.39 -2.55 -1.30
N ILE A 111 -3.59 -1.54 -1.00
CA ILE A 111 -2.97 -0.64 -1.98
C ILE A 111 -1.46 -0.61 -1.74
N GLN A 112 -0.70 -0.81 -2.80
CA GLN A 112 0.74 -0.58 -2.83
C GLN A 112 1.01 0.84 -3.34
N LEU A 113 1.85 1.57 -2.62
CA LEU A 113 2.32 2.91 -2.99
C LEU A 113 3.81 2.84 -3.29
N GLU A 114 4.20 3.28 -4.48
CA GLU A 114 5.60 3.39 -4.89
C GLU A 114 5.96 4.86 -5.04
N ALA A 115 6.82 5.35 -4.16
CA ALA A 115 7.37 6.71 -4.27
C ALA A 115 8.65 6.71 -5.10
N ASN A 116 8.79 7.66 -6.02
CA ASN A 116 10.07 7.92 -6.66
C ASN A 116 11.09 8.33 -5.61
N ARG A 117 12.30 7.74 -5.65
CA ARG A 117 13.35 8.03 -4.65
C ARG A 117 13.75 9.49 -4.58
N GLN A 118 13.65 10.22 -5.67
CA GLN A 118 13.93 11.65 -5.68
C GLN A 118 12.96 12.46 -4.81
N LEU A 119 11.71 11.98 -4.64
CA LEU A 119 10.72 12.63 -3.79
C LEU A 119 10.96 12.40 -2.30
N ILE A 120 11.57 11.28 -1.94
CA ILE A 120 11.80 10.92 -0.54
C ILE A 120 12.87 11.82 0.09
N GLY A 121 13.80 12.30 -0.75
CA GLY A 121 14.96 13.06 -0.31
C GLY A 121 16.14 12.18 0.09
N THR A 122 17.27 12.82 0.35
CA THR A 122 18.55 12.16 0.70
C THR A 122 19.10 12.61 2.05
N THR A 123 18.65 13.75 2.56
CA THR A 123 19.00 14.25 3.88
C THR A 123 18.00 13.81 4.95
N PRO A 124 18.37 13.73 6.22
CA PRO A 124 17.44 13.42 7.31
C PRO A 124 16.26 14.39 7.39
N GLU A 125 16.49 15.67 7.08
CA GLU A 125 15.48 16.72 7.10
C GLU A 125 14.44 16.49 5.98
N GLU A 126 14.89 16.25 4.74
CA GLU A 126 14.01 15.95 3.60
C GLU A 126 13.17 14.70 3.86
N VAL A 127 13.79 13.64 4.37
CA VAL A 127 13.07 12.40 4.73
C VAL A 127 12.02 12.67 5.81
N THR A 128 12.35 13.48 6.82
CA THR A 128 11.43 13.82 7.91
C THR A 128 10.23 14.60 7.38
N GLU A 129 10.45 15.60 6.52
CA GLU A 129 9.38 16.37 5.89
C GLU A 129 8.48 15.47 5.03
N HIS A 130 9.07 14.59 4.24
CA HIS A 130 8.33 13.64 3.41
C HIS A 130 7.44 12.71 4.26
N LEU A 131 7.97 12.16 5.35
CA LEU A 131 7.21 11.32 6.29
C LEU A 131 6.06 12.08 6.93
N ALA A 132 6.25 13.35 7.30
CA ALA A 132 5.18 14.19 7.85
C ALA A 132 4.04 14.40 6.84
N LYS A 133 4.37 14.69 5.57
CA LYS A 133 3.37 14.79 4.48
C LYS A 133 2.59 13.48 4.30
N LEU A 134 3.28 12.33 4.34
CA LEU A 134 2.62 11.02 4.25
C LEU A 134 1.71 10.74 5.44
N GLN A 135 2.12 11.06 6.65
CA GLN A 135 1.28 10.89 7.84
C GLN A 135 -0.02 11.70 7.74
N GLN A 136 0.07 12.95 7.25
CA GLN A 136 -1.10 13.80 7.01
C GLN A 136 -2.01 13.19 5.95
N LEU A 137 -1.46 12.75 4.81
CA LEU A 137 -2.18 12.09 3.72
C LEU A 137 -2.91 10.84 4.21
N PHE A 138 -2.25 9.98 5.00
CA PHE A 138 -2.87 8.78 5.56
C PHE A 138 -3.98 9.11 6.56
N GLY A 139 -3.83 10.19 7.33
CA GLY A 139 -4.90 10.72 8.18
C GLY A 139 -6.14 11.14 7.38
N GLN A 140 -5.95 11.79 6.23
CA GLN A 140 -7.03 12.15 5.30
C GLN A 140 -7.66 10.90 4.66
N ALA A 141 -6.84 9.96 4.17
CA ALA A 141 -7.31 8.71 3.59
C ALA A 141 -8.20 7.91 4.57
N LYS A 142 -7.84 7.88 5.86
CA LYS A 142 -8.65 7.26 6.90
C LYS A 142 -10.02 7.93 7.07
N LYS A 143 -10.07 9.25 7.09
CA LYS A 143 -11.33 10.03 7.22
C LYS A 143 -12.23 9.82 6.01
N GLU A 144 -11.69 9.98 4.81
CA GLU A 144 -12.47 9.87 3.56
C GLU A 144 -12.86 8.41 3.26
N GLY A 145 -12.00 7.44 3.52
CA GLY A 145 -12.31 6.03 3.37
C GLY A 145 -13.49 5.61 4.24
N SER A 146 -13.54 6.10 5.48
CA SER A 146 -14.68 5.84 6.39
C SER A 146 -16.01 6.43 5.89
N ARG A 147 -15.97 7.52 5.11
CA ARG A 147 -17.17 8.15 4.50
C ARG A 147 -17.63 7.43 3.23
N ARG A 148 -16.68 6.92 2.44
CA ARG A 148 -16.95 6.28 1.13
C ARG A 148 -17.21 4.79 1.23
N SER A 149 -16.88 4.15 2.37
CA SER A 149 -17.18 2.74 2.61
C SER A 149 -18.70 2.53 2.62
N PRO A 150 -19.24 1.62 1.81
CA PRO A 150 -20.64 1.26 1.92
C PRO A 150 -20.94 0.86 3.37
N LYS A 151 -21.99 1.43 3.96
CA LYS A 151 -22.46 0.94 5.26
C LYS A 151 -22.84 -0.52 5.08
N PHE A 152 -22.09 -1.41 5.68
CA PHE A 152 -22.41 -2.83 5.70
C PHE A 152 -23.64 -2.98 6.60
N ASN A 153 -24.82 -2.93 6.00
CA ASN A 153 -26.03 -3.39 6.67
C ASN A 153 -25.84 -4.89 6.84
N ARG A 154 -25.46 -5.32 8.04
CA ARG A 154 -25.71 -6.70 8.46
C ARG A 154 -27.23 -6.83 8.49
N GLU A 155 -27.81 -7.31 7.41
CA GLU A 155 -29.14 -7.90 7.49
C GLU A 155 -29.01 -9.05 8.48
N GLU A 156 -29.72 -8.89 9.58
CA GLU A 156 -29.92 -9.94 10.57
C GLU A 156 -30.45 -11.15 9.80
N THR A 157 -29.67 -12.23 9.77
CA THR A 157 -30.19 -13.51 9.31
C THR A 157 -31.34 -13.87 10.23
N PRO A 158 -32.57 -14.02 9.68
CA PRO A 158 -33.68 -14.49 10.51
C PRO A 158 -33.36 -15.90 10.99
N SER A 159 -33.48 -16.08 12.30
CA SER A 159 -33.39 -17.34 13.03
C SER A 159 -34.43 -18.36 12.59
#